data_5fa8ccd87c285aa4a0bd6911c7a6b2dd
#
_entry.id   5fa8ccd87c285aa4a0bd6911c7a6b2dd
#
_cell.length_a   1.000
_cell.length_b   1.000
_cell.length_c   1.000
_cell.angle_alpha   90.00
_cell.angle_beta   90.00
_cell.angle_gamma   90.00
#
_symmetry.space_group_name_H-M   'P 1'
#
loop_
_entity.id
_entity.type
_entity.pdbx_description
1 polymer ?
#
loop_
_entity_poly.entity_id
_entity_poly.type
_entity_poly.pdbx_seq_one_letter_code
_entity_poly.pdbx_strand_id
1 'polypeptide(L)'
;ERVKELGMDSIAITDHGAMYGAVEFYKAAKAVGIKPIIGCEVYVAPKSRFNKESVGGANYYHLVLLAENNEGYKNLIKLVSYGFTEGFYYKPRIDIELLKKYHEGIIGSSACLAGNVARDILTVSYDKAKETALMYDEIFGRGNFFLELQDHGIREQKIVNESLIKMSAETGIPLIC
;
A
#
# COMPACT_ATOMS: atom_id res chain seq x y z
N GLU A 1 -5.02 17.36 16.61
CA GLU A 1 -5.09 17.47 18.10
C GLU A 1 -5.00 16.10 18.74
N ARG A 2 -5.87 15.12 18.40
CA ARG A 2 -5.92 13.79 19.03
C ARG A 2 -4.59 13.03 19.03
N VAL A 3 -3.84 13.07 17.93
CA VAL A 3 -2.51 12.45 17.79
C VAL A 3 -1.54 12.97 18.85
N LYS A 4 -1.54 14.28 19.05
CA LYS A 4 -0.71 14.96 20.05
C LYS A 4 -1.11 14.60 21.49
N GLU A 5 -2.42 14.54 21.76
CA GLU A 5 -2.93 14.10 23.08
C GLU A 5 -2.51 12.68 23.43
N LEU A 6 -2.38 11.81 22.42
CA LEU A 6 -1.90 10.43 22.53
C LEU A 6 -0.36 10.33 22.65
N GLY A 7 0.37 11.47 22.62
CA GLY A 7 1.83 11.48 22.70
C GLY A 7 2.53 11.00 21.42
N MET A 8 1.82 10.91 20.28
CA MET A 8 2.41 10.54 19.01
C MET A 8 3.08 11.76 18.37
N ASP A 9 4.18 11.55 17.66
CA ASP A 9 4.97 12.58 16.97
C ASP A 9 4.74 12.64 15.46
N SER A 10 4.08 11.65 14.90
CA SER A 10 3.87 11.48 13.47
C SER A 10 2.51 10.85 13.16
N ILE A 11 2.00 11.10 11.94
CA ILE A 11 0.77 10.49 11.41
C ILE A 11 0.80 10.48 9.89
N ALA A 12 0.27 9.42 9.29
CA ALA A 12 0.12 9.30 7.84
C ALA A 12 -1.30 9.64 7.39
N ILE A 13 -1.41 10.12 6.13
CA ILE A 13 -2.64 10.15 5.35
C ILE A 13 -2.50 9.16 4.19
N THR A 14 -3.50 8.29 4.01
CA THR A 14 -3.50 7.23 3.00
C THR A 14 -4.89 7.09 2.36
N ASP A 15 -5.42 8.20 1.84
CA ASP A 15 -6.72 8.23 1.17
C ASP A 15 -6.79 7.20 0.03
N HIS A 16 -7.99 6.68 -0.24
CA HIS A 16 -8.21 5.67 -1.26
C HIS A 16 -8.12 6.24 -2.69
N GLY A 17 -7.08 5.87 -3.42
CA GLY A 17 -6.90 6.16 -4.84
C GLY A 17 -6.69 7.63 -5.21
N ALA A 18 -6.51 8.52 -4.24
CA ALA A 18 -6.37 9.95 -4.44
C ALA A 18 -5.48 10.59 -3.38
N MET A 19 -5.04 11.83 -3.63
CA MET A 19 -4.22 12.63 -2.72
C MET A 19 -4.86 13.99 -2.41
N TYR A 20 -6.19 14.09 -2.46
CA TYR A 20 -6.91 15.37 -2.34
C TYR A 20 -6.71 16.05 -0.99
N GLY A 21 -6.61 15.28 0.09
CA GLY A 21 -6.39 15.79 1.44
C GLY A 21 -4.94 16.12 1.79
N ALA A 22 -3.97 15.80 0.94
CA ALA A 22 -2.54 15.83 1.28
C ALA A 22 -2.05 17.22 1.75
N VAL A 23 -2.44 18.30 1.06
CA VAL A 23 -1.97 19.65 1.37
C VAL A 23 -2.57 20.18 2.67
N GLU A 24 -3.88 19.99 2.89
CA GLU A 24 -4.55 20.40 4.11
C GLU A 24 -4.03 19.61 5.31
N PHE A 25 -3.89 18.28 5.15
CA PHE A 25 -3.32 17.42 6.17
C PHE A 25 -1.90 17.84 6.55
N TYR A 26 -1.03 18.08 5.55
CA TYR A 26 0.33 18.54 5.77
C TYR A 26 0.36 19.83 6.62
N LYS A 27 -0.41 20.83 6.22
CA LYS A 27 -0.50 22.13 6.94
C LYS A 27 -1.01 21.96 8.36
N ALA A 28 -2.06 21.17 8.55
CA ALA A 28 -2.66 20.91 9.86
C ALA A 28 -1.69 20.19 10.81
N ALA A 29 -0.99 19.16 10.34
CA ALA A 29 -0.01 18.41 11.13
C ALA A 29 1.18 19.30 11.53
N LYS A 30 1.74 20.05 10.57
CA LYS A 30 2.84 21.00 10.84
C LYS A 30 2.47 22.09 11.84
N ALA A 31 1.24 22.61 11.78
CA ALA A 31 0.78 23.66 12.68
C ALA A 31 0.75 23.22 14.15
N VAL A 32 0.61 21.92 14.43
CA VAL A 32 0.60 21.35 15.80
C VAL A 32 1.90 20.64 16.16
N GLY A 33 2.93 20.70 15.30
CA GLY A 33 4.24 20.13 15.55
C GLY A 33 4.30 18.60 15.35
N ILE A 34 3.36 18.02 14.59
CA ILE A 34 3.33 16.59 14.23
C ILE A 34 3.98 16.40 12.86
N LYS A 35 4.78 15.34 12.69
CA LYS A 35 5.38 14.96 11.40
C LYS A 35 4.29 14.39 10.49
N PRO A 36 3.94 15.04 9.36
CA PRO A 36 3.03 14.46 8.38
C PRO A 36 3.78 13.45 7.50
N ILE A 37 3.17 12.30 7.27
CA ILE A 37 3.61 11.30 6.29
C ILE A 37 2.55 11.27 5.19
N ILE A 38 2.97 11.56 3.95
CA ILE A 38 2.05 11.62 2.81
C ILE A 38 2.05 10.28 2.09
N GLY A 39 0.87 9.72 1.90
CA GLY A 39 0.67 8.45 1.23
C GLY A 39 -0.64 8.38 0.46
N CYS A 40 -0.89 7.23 -0.09
CA CYS A 40 -2.14 6.88 -0.77
C CYS A 40 -2.33 5.36 -0.72
N GLU A 41 -3.53 4.90 -0.43
CA GLU A 41 -3.91 3.51 -0.65
C GLU A 41 -4.34 3.37 -2.12
N VAL A 42 -3.38 2.96 -2.97
CA VAL A 42 -3.61 2.83 -4.41
C VAL A 42 -4.33 1.53 -4.76
N TYR A 43 -4.97 1.54 -5.92
CA TYR A 43 -5.56 0.35 -6.53
C TYR A 43 -4.61 -0.22 -7.58
N VAL A 44 -4.21 -1.49 -7.43
CA VAL A 44 -3.31 -2.18 -8.35
C VAL A 44 -4.10 -3.12 -9.25
N ALA A 45 -4.01 -2.95 -10.56
CA ALA A 45 -4.65 -3.84 -11.53
C ALA A 45 -4.03 -5.25 -11.45
N PRO A 46 -4.83 -6.34 -11.55
CA PRO A 46 -4.32 -7.71 -11.48
C PRO A 46 -3.33 -8.08 -12.58
N LYS A 47 -3.42 -7.40 -13.73
CA LYS A 47 -2.50 -7.51 -14.87
C LYS A 47 -1.99 -6.13 -15.24
N SER A 48 -2.32 -5.64 -16.42
CA SER A 48 -2.01 -4.28 -16.87
C SER A 48 -3.14 -3.31 -16.51
N ARG A 49 -2.81 -2.05 -16.23
CA ARG A 49 -3.77 -0.96 -16.03
C ARG A 49 -4.71 -0.74 -17.22
N PHE A 50 -4.29 -1.17 -18.41
CA PHE A 50 -5.09 -1.09 -19.64
C PHE A 50 -6.11 -2.24 -19.77
N ASN A 51 -5.92 -3.34 -19.04
CA ASN A 51 -6.86 -4.46 -19.05
C ASN A 51 -8.09 -4.13 -18.20
N LYS A 52 -9.25 -4.07 -18.82
CA LYS A 52 -10.54 -3.76 -18.19
C LYS A 52 -11.40 -5.00 -17.94
N GLU A 53 -10.75 -6.08 -17.49
CA GLU A 53 -11.38 -7.35 -17.17
C GLU A 53 -11.04 -7.76 -15.74
N SER A 54 -11.95 -8.46 -15.08
CA SER A 54 -11.69 -9.08 -13.78
C SER A 54 -10.78 -10.31 -13.94
N VAL A 55 -9.87 -10.51 -13.01
CA VAL A 55 -9.00 -11.68 -12.94
C VAL A 55 -9.18 -12.36 -11.58
N GLY A 56 -9.59 -13.60 -11.57
CA GLY A 56 -9.86 -14.33 -10.32
C GLY A 56 -10.92 -13.62 -9.44
N GLY A 57 -11.91 -12.97 -10.06
CA GLY A 57 -12.94 -12.20 -9.34
C GLY A 57 -12.46 -10.86 -8.78
N ALA A 58 -11.22 -10.43 -9.07
CA ALA A 58 -10.70 -9.14 -8.66
C ALA A 58 -10.59 -8.16 -9.83
N ASN A 59 -11.05 -6.92 -9.62
CA ASN A 59 -10.83 -5.80 -10.55
C ASN A 59 -9.55 -5.02 -10.21
N TYR A 60 -9.16 -5.06 -8.94
CA TYR A 60 -7.97 -4.40 -8.37
C TYR A 60 -7.63 -5.00 -7.01
N TYR A 61 -6.43 -4.72 -6.54
CA TYR A 61 -5.95 -4.97 -5.19
C TYR A 61 -5.57 -3.65 -4.52
N HIS A 62 -5.57 -3.62 -3.18
CA HIS A 62 -5.09 -2.49 -2.41
C HIS A 62 -3.59 -2.60 -2.14
N LEU A 63 -2.90 -1.47 -2.15
CA LEU A 63 -1.50 -1.33 -1.76
C LEU A 63 -1.32 0.04 -1.13
N VAL A 64 -0.75 0.12 0.07
CA VAL A 64 -0.42 1.40 0.68
C VAL A 64 0.95 1.85 0.22
N LEU A 65 1.04 3.09 -0.23
CA LEU A 65 2.27 3.74 -0.64
C LEU A 65 2.51 4.99 0.21
N LEU A 66 3.69 5.14 0.79
CA LEU A 66 4.11 6.29 1.59
C LEU A 66 5.32 6.96 0.93
N ALA A 67 5.31 8.28 0.85
CA ALA A 67 6.46 9.05 0.38
C ALA A 67 7.48 9.20 1.51
N GLU A 68 8.67 8.62 1.34
CA GLU A 68 9.80 8.75 2.26
C GLU A 68 10.43 10.14 2.20
N ASN A 69 10.48 10.71 0.97
CA ASN A 69 11.17 11.95 0.66
C ASN A 69 10.47 12.70 -0.50
N ASN A 70 11.03 13.83 -0.93
CA ASN A 70 10.45 14.65 -2.00
C ASN A 70 10.41 13.93 -3.36
N GLU A 71 11.36 13.05 -3.67
CA GLU A 71 11.31 12.27 -4.92
C GLU A 71 10.17 11.24 -4.85
N GLY A 72 10.04 10.53 -3.73
CA GLY A 72 8.90 9.64 -3.50
C GLY A 72 7.55 10.36 -3.59
N TYR A 73 7.46 11.59 -3.05
CA TYR A 73 6.24 12.39 -3.19
C TYR A 73 5.90 12.71 -4.65
N LYS A 74 6.89 13.12 -5.47
CA LYS A 74 6.69 13.34 -6.91
C LYS A 74 6.30 12.05 -7.64
N ASN A 75 6.91 10.93 -7.29
CA ASN A 75 6.60 9.64 -7.87
C ASN A 75 5.20 9.16 -7.48
N LEU A 76 4.78 9.37 -6.23
CA LEU A 76 3.42 9.08 -5.77
C LEU A 76 2.38 9.90 -6.55
N ILE A 77 2.62 11.20 -6.79
CA ILE A 77 1.76 12.04 -7.64
C ILE A 77 1.64 11.46 -9.04
N LYS A 78 2.75 11.03 -9.65
CA LYS A 78 2.75 10.42 -11.00
C LYS A 78 1.92 9.13 -11.00
N LEU A 79 2.17 8.23 -10.03
CA LEU A 79 1.43 6.97 -9.91
C LEU A 79 -0.09 7.20 -9.81
N VAL A 80 -0.52 8.06 -8.89
CA VAL A 80 -1.94 8.40 -8.71
C VAL A 80 -2.51 9.02 -9.98
N SER A 81 -1.79 9.94 -10.63
CA SER A 81 -2.23 10.58 -11.88
C SER A 81 -2.41 9.57 -13.02
N TYR A 82 -1.46 8.65 -13.21
CA TYR A 82 -1.59 7.58 -14.21
C TYR A 82 -2.76 6.64 -13.91
N GLY A 83 -3.07 6.41 -12.64
CA GLY A 83 -4.26 5.67 -12.26
C GLY A 83 -5.54 6.28 -12.81
N PHE A 84 -5.66 7.61 -12.81
CA PHE A 84 -6.80 8.34 -13.35
C PHE A 84 -6.77 8.43 -14.89
N THR A 85 -5.61 8.72 -15.47
CA THR A 85 -5.52 9.03 -16.91
C THR A 85 -5.46 7.81 -17.82
N GLU A 86 -4.90 6.70 -17.33
CA GLU A 86 -4.68 5.48 -18.12
C GLU A 86 -5.43 4.26 -17.56
N GLY A 87 -5.44 4.09 -16.21
CA GLY A 87 -5.86 2.86 -15.57
C GLY A 87 -7.29 2.83 -15.06
N PHE A 88 -8.11 3.86 -15.31
CA PHE A 88 -9.44 3.95 -14.74
C PHE A 88 -10.36 2.83 -15.23
N TYR A 89 -10.75 1.97 -14.29
CA TYR A 89 -11.77 0.94 -14.48
C TYR A 89 -12.42 0.66 -13.12
N TYR A 90 -13.62 1.20 -12.88
CA TYR A 90 -14.29 1.35 -11.59
C TYR A 90 -13.51 2.20 -10.57
N LYS A 91 -12.20 2.09 -10.54
CA LYS A 91 -11.26 2.83 -9.69
C LYS A 91 -10.04 3.27 -10.49
N PRO A 92 -9.30 4.31 -10.06
CA PRO A 92 -8.03 4.69 -10.66
C PRO A 92 -6.96 3.66 -10.32
N ARG A 93 -6.59 2.80 -11.28
CA ARG A 93 -5.66 1.68 -11.06
C ARG A 93 -4.30 1.97 -11.65
N ILE A 94 -3.28 1.65 -10.89
CA ILE A 94 -1.91 1.50 -11.37
C ILE A 94 -1.61 0.02 -11.64
N ASP A 95 -0.41 -0.30 -12.11
CA ASP A 95 0.06 -1.67 -12.27
C ASP A 95 1.53 -1.84 -11.88
N ILE A 96 2.02 -3.06 -11.94
CA ILE A 96 3.41 -3.42 -11.59
C ILE A 96 4.43 -2.70 -12.49
N GLU A 97 4.11 -2.42 -13.75
CA GLU A 97 4.97 -1.65 -14.65
C GLU A 97 5.21 -0.23 -14.13
N LEU A 98 4.15 0.47 -13.74
CA LEU A 98 4.26 1.81 -13.16
C LEU A 98 5.00 1.79 -11.80
N LEU A 99 4.73 0.79 -10.95
CA LEU A 99 5.44 0.65 -9.68
C LEU A 99 6.94 0.48 -9.90
N LYS A 100 7.37 -0.40 -10.79
CA LYS A 100 8.78 -0.58 -11.15
C LYS A 100 9.43 0.69 -11.68
N LYS A 101 8.67 1.54 -12.35
CA LYS A 101 9.18 2.79 -12.94
C LYS A 101 9.28 3.93 -11.93
N TYR A 102 8.41 3.98 -10.94
CA TYR A 102 8.25 5.12 -10.04
C TYR A 102 8.32 4.74 -8.55
N HIS A 103 9.07 3.68 -8.20
CA HIS A 103 9.21 3.20 -6.81
C HIS A 103 10.19 4.01 -5.96
N GLU A 104 11.10 4.77 -6.58
CA GLU A 104 12.16 5.48 -5.86
C GLU A 104 11.60 6.46 -4.82
N GLY A 105 12.08 6.35 -3.58
CA GLY A 105 11.64 7.16 -2.45
C GLY A 105 10.22 6.82 -1.95
N ILE A 106 9.68 5.64 -2.32
CA ILE A 106 8.39 5.15 -1.86
C ILE A 106 8.59 3.93 -0.95
N ILE A 107 7.88 3.93 0.16
CA ILE A 107 7.70 2.78 1.05
C ILE A 107 6.34 2.16 0.74
N GLY A 108 6.31 0.83 0.57
CA GLY A 108 5.10 0.06 0.32
C GLY A 108 4.64 -0.76 1.53
N SER A 109 3.32 -1.00 1.64
CA SER A 109 2.75 -1.94 2.62
C SER A 109 1.69 -2.81 1.96
N SER A 110 1.56 -4.07 2.43
CA SER A 110 0.62 -5.06 1.88
C SER A 110 -0.86 -4.70 2.05
N ALA A 111 -1.16 -3.61 2.75
CA ALA A 111 -2.50 -3.10 3.02
C ALA A 111 -3.42 -4.09 3.77
N CYS A 112 -4.72 -4.04 3.49
CA CYS A 112 -5.78 -4.77 4.18
C CYS A 112 -6.08 -6.13 3.52
N LEU A 113 -7.22 -6.76 3.89
CA LEU A 113 -7.72 -8.01 3.28
C LEU A 113 -7.97 -7.91 1.77
N ALA A 114 -8.15 -6.71 1.22
CA ALA A 114 -8.24 -6.47 -0.22
C ALA A 114 -6.88 -6.32 -0.91
N GLY A 115 -5.78 -6.33 -0.17
CA GLY A 115 -4.42 -6.37 -0.70
C GLY A 115 -4.11 -7.68 -1.42
N ASN A 116 -3.18 -7.64 -2.38
CA ASN A 116 -2.86 -8.82 -3.19
C ASN A 116 -2.32 -9.98 -2.35
N VAL A 117 -1.39 -9.69 -1.42
CA VAL A 117 -0.81 -10.72 -0.54
C VAL A 117 -1.88 -11.39 0.32
N ALA A 118 -2.76 -10.61 0.96
CA ALA A 118 -3.83 -11.15 1.80
C ALA A 118 -4.83 -11.99 0.97
N ARG A 119 -5.20 -11.52 -0.23
CA ARG A 119 -6.08 -12.29 -1.11
C ARG A 119 -5.44 -13.59 -1.58
N ASP A 120 -4.17 -13.58 -1.93
CA ASP A 120 -3.47 -14.80 -2.31
C ASP A 120 -3.45 -15.82 -1.16
N ILE A 121 -3.24 -15.39 0.10
CA ILE A 121 -3.35 -16.25 1.30
C ILE A 121 -4.75 -16.90 1.38
N LEU A 122 -5.79 -16.10 1.21
CA LEU A 122 -7.17 -16.53 1.45
C LEU A 122 -7.79 -17.34 0.29
N THR A 123 -7.36 -17.08 -0.96
CA THR A 123 -8.07 -17.59 -2.15
C THR A 123 -7.22 -18.43 -3.10
N VAL A 124 -5.89 -18.41 -2.95
CA VAL A 124 -4.96 -19.16 -3.82
C VAL A 124 -4.11 -20.10 -2.99
N SER A 125 -2.99 -19.62 -2.43
CA SER A 125 -2.10 -20.39 -1.56
C SER A 125 -1.11 -19.48 -0.81
N TYR A 126 -0.56 -20.01 0.28
CA TYR A 126 0.54 -19.36 1.00
C TYR A 126 1.77 -19.11 0.10
N ASP A 127 2.16 -20.10 -0.71
CA ASP A 127 3.33 -19.99 -1.59
C ASP A 127 3.13 -18.87 -2.63
N LYS A 128 1.93 -18.74 -3.20
CA LYS A 128 1.60 -17.65 -4.11
C LYS A 128 1.65 -16.29 -3.43
N ALA A 129 1.13 -16.19 -2.22
CA ALA A 129 1.21 -14.97 -1.43
C ALA A 129 2.66 -14.57 -1.13
N LYS A 130 3.52 -15.55 -0.83
CA LYS A 130 4.95 -15.34 -0.59
C LYS A 130 5.67 -14.85 -1.85
N GLU A 131 5.38 -15.43 -3.03
CA GLU A 131 5.90 -14.93 -4.30
C GLU A 131 5.49 -13.47 -4.54
N THR A 132 4.22 -13.14 -4.27
CA THR A 132 3.69 -11.78 -4.42
C THR A 132 4.38 -10.80 -3.47
N ALA A 133 4.60 -11.18 -2.20
CA ALA A 133 5.29 -10.36 -1.22
C ALA A 133 6.76 -10.11 -1.62
N LEU A 134 7.47 -11.15 -2.06
CA LEU A 134 8.86 -11.04 -2.54
C LEU A 134 8.97 -10.16 -3.79
N MET A 135 8.00 -10.22 -4.70
CA MET A 135 7.93 -9.33 -5.86
C MET A 135 7.83 -7.85 -5.43
N TYR A 136 6.98 -7.53 -4.44
CA TYR A 136 6.91 -6.16 -3.93
C TYR A 136 8.18 -5.74 -3.18
N ASP A 137 8.77 -6.62 -2.36
CA ASP A 137 10.04 -6.36 -1.68
C ASP A 137 11.18 -6.06 -2.69
N GLU A 138 11.22 -6.78 -3.81
CA GLU A 138 12.17 -6.51 -4.90
C GLU A 138 11.91 -5.14 -5.56
N ILE A 139 10.64 -4.77 -5.81
CA ILE A 139 10.29 -3.49 -6.44
C ILE A 139 10.69 -2.30 -5.58
N PHE A 140 10.33 -2.32 -4.28
CA PHE A 140 10.61 -1.20 -3.37
C PHE A 140 12.03 -1.22 -2.80
N GLY A 141 12.72 -2.37 -2.89
CA GLY A 141 14.01 -2.62 -2.26
C GLY A 141 13.87 -3.05 -0.80
N ARG A 142 14.81 -3.88 -0.36
CA ARG A 142 14.80 -4.46 0.99
C ARG A 142 14.66 -3.41 2.09
N GLY A 143 13.71 -3.63 2.99
CA GLY A 143 13.41 -2.73 4.10
C GLY A 143 12.43 -1.60 3.76
N ASN A 144 12.00 -1.48 2.49
CA ASN A 144 11.01 -0.49 2.04
C ASN A 144 9.65 -1.10 1.69
N PHE A 145 9.48 -2.40 1.87
CA PHE A 145 8.18 -3.06 1.79
C PHE A 145 7.86 -3.73 3.14
N PHE A 146 6.62 -3.60 3.59
CA PHE A 146 6.15 -4.10 4.89
C PHE A 146 4.93 -5.00 4.73
N LEU A 147 4.86 -6.06 5.52
CA LEU A 147 3.66 -6.87 5.68
C LEU A 147 2.81 -6.27 6.81
N GLU A 148 1.62 -5.80 6.48
CA GLU A 148 0.75 -5.07 7.40
C GLU A 148 -0.17 -6.02 8.17
N LEU A 149 -0.09 -5.96 9.49
CA LEU A 149 -0.97 -6.68 10.40
C LEU A 149 -2.15 -5.79 10.79
N GLN A 150 -3.36 -6.31 10.69
CA GLN A 150 -4.57 -5.60 11.09
C GLN A 150 -5.42 -6.49 12.00
N ASP A 151 -6.05 -5.91 13.03
CA ASP A 151 -6.99 -6.61 13.90
C ASP A 151 -8.22 -5.74 14.19
N HIS A 152 -9.32 -6.04 13.50
CA HIS A 152 -10.63 -5.44 13.72
C HIS A 152 -11.66 -6.49 14.19
N GLY A 153 -11.18 -7.61 14.76
CA GLY A 153 -12.02 -8.73 15.18
C GLY A 153 -12.56 -9.58 14.03
N ILE A 154 -12.03 -9.44 12.82
CA ILE A 154 -12.45 -10.20 11.62
C ILE A 154 -11.67 -11.52 11.57
N ARG A 155 -12.38 -12.62 11.36
CA ARG A 155 -11.79 -13.97 11.33
C ARG A 155 -10.70 -14.11 10.27
N GLU A 156 -10.92 -13.57 9.09
CA GLU A 156 -9.99 -13.61 7.97
C GLU A 156 -8.68 -12.87 8.29
N GLN A 157 -8.72 -11.79 9.07
CA GLN A 157 -7.53 -11.08 9.51
C GLN A 157 -6.63 -11.94 10.40
N LYS A 158 -7.20 -12.78 11.26
CA LYS A 158 -6.42 -13.71 12.10
C LYS A 158 -5.63 -14.70 11.24
N ILE A 159 -6.29 -15.31 10.23
CA ILE A 159 -5.67 -16.25 9.29
C ILE A 159 -4.54 -15.57 8.51
N VAL A 160 -4.81 -14.35 8.01
CA VAL A 160 -3.82 -13.56 7.27
C VAL A 160 -2.65 -13.18 8.17
N ASN A 161 -2.89 -12.67 9.39
CA ASN A 161 -1.84 -12.28 10.32
C ASN A 161 -0.90 -13.44 10.68
N GLU A 162 -1.44 -14.65 10.98
CA GLU A 162 -0.63 -15.84 11.23
C GLU A 162 0.28 -16.16 10.04
N SER A 163 -0.26 -16.07 8.82
CA SER A 163 0.49 -16.30 7.59
C SER A 163 1.56 -15.22 7.34
N LEU A 164 1.25 -13.94 7.60
CA LEU A 164 2.19 -12.82 7.43
C LEU A 164 3.32 -12.88 8.44
N ILE A 165 3.06 -13.24 9.70
CA ILE A 165 4.08 -13.43 10.72
C ILE A 165 5.05 -14.54 10.31
N LYS A 166 4.54 -15.69 9.86
CA LYS A 166 5.34 -16.77 9.31
C LYS A 166 6.17 -16.31 8.10
N MET A 167 5.53 -15.59 7.16
CA MET A 167 6.17 -15.10 5.95
C MET A 167 7.30 -14.11 6.27
N SER A 168 7.10 -13.21 7.22
CA SER A 168 8.14 -12.28 7.70
C SER A 168 9.35 -13.05 8.24
N ALA A 169 9.13 -14.07 9.06
CA ALA A 169 10.22 -14.90 9.60
C ALA A 169 11.00 -15.65 8.50
N GLU A 170 10.33 -16.09 7.44
CA GLU A 170 10.95 -16.85 6.34
C GLU A 170 11.66 -15.94 5.31
N THR A 171 11.16 -14.72 5.08
CA THR A 171 11.65 -13.84 4.00
C THR A 171 12.53 -12.70 4.49
N GLY A 172 12.38 -12.32 5.77
CA GLY A 172 12.99 -11.13 6.35
C GLY A 172 12.26 -9.83 6.00
N ILE A 173 11.09 -9.89 5.33
CA ILE A 173 10.26 -8.70 5.08
C ILE A 173 9.67 -8.23 6.42
N PRO A 174 9.86 -6.96 6.81
CA PRO A 174 9.42 -6.47 8.12
C PRO A 174 7.89 -6.41 8.25
N LEU A 175 7.41 -6.54 9.48
CA LEU A 175 6.01 -6.35 9.84
C LEU A 175 5.75 -4.90 10.25
N ILE A 176 4.51 -4.42 10.02
CA ILE A 176 3.98 -3.15 10.53
C ILE A 176 2.54 -3.35 11.01
N CYS A 177 2.11 -2.56 12.01
CA CYS A 177 0.73 -2.53 12.54
C CYS A 177 0.16 -1.12 12.41
#